data_17d8033f2793b9f7b1486a5749bf8820
#
_entry.id   17d8033f2793b9f7b1486a5749bf8820
#
_cell.length_a   1.000
_cell.length_b   1.000
_cell.length_c   1.000
_cell.angle_alpha   90.00
_cell.angle_beta   90.00
_cell.angle_gamma   90.00
#
_symmetry.space_group_name_H-M   'P 1'
#
loop_
_entity.id
_entity.type
_entity.pdbx_description
1 polymer ?
#
loop_
_entity_poly.entity_id
_entity_poly.type
_entity_poly.pdbx_seq_one_letter_code
_entity_poly.pdbx_strand_id
1 'polypeptide(L)'
;MHKWNERSRPLRLERRFEFPTYELTRNFLDRLGELSEKRKRFPDISFGKTYVNSTLQPESEEKDATLSEDDMKFASEIDGLTEN
;
A
#
# COMPACT_ATOMS: atom_id res chain seq x y z
N MET A 1 -9.94 -7.55 9.51
CA MET A 1 -8.59 -7.32 10.04
C MET A 1 -7.59 -7.17 8.89
N HIS A 2 -6.81 -6.16 8.92
CA HIS A 2 -5.85 -5.91 7.85
C HIS A 2 -4.50 -6.56 8.17
N LYS A 3 -3.72 -6.79 7.13
CA LYS A 3 -2.42 -7.45 7.26
C LYS A 3 -1.26 -6.46 7.21
N TRP A 4 -1.55 -5.21 7.39
CA TRP A 4 -0.54 -4.18 7.39
C TRP A 4 0.18 -4.10 8.72
N ASN A 5 1.49 -3.93 8.67
CA ASN A 5 2.30 -3.74 9.87
C ASN A 5 2.48 -2.24 10.09
N GLU A 6 2.15 -1.78 11.28
CA GLU A 6 2.34 -0.39 11.62
C GLU A 6 3.72 -0.21 12.23
N ARG A 7 4.48 0.73 11.69
CA ARG A 7 5.81 1.05 12.20
C ARG A 7 5.82 2.49 12.67
N SER A 8 6.62 2.76 13.67
CA SER A 8 6.85 4.13 14.15
C SER A 8 8.31 4.48 13.93
N ARG A 9 8.60 5.76 13.68
CA ARG A 9 9.95 6.31 13.49
C ARG A 9 10.56 5.97 12.14
N PRO A 10 9.98 6.45 11.04
CA PRO A 10 8.75 7.24 10.98
C PRO A 10 7.51 6.37 11.00
N LEU A 11 6.40 7.00 11.35
CA LEU A 11 5.12 6.31 11.36
C LEU A 11 4.74 5.92 9.93
N ARG A 12 4.38 4.65 9.74
CA ARG A 12 4.00 4.16 8.42
C ARG A 12 3.30 2.81 8.55
N LEU A 13 2.61 2.45 7.49
CA LEU A 13 2.05 1.11 7.33
C LEU A 13 2.87 0.39 6.25
N GLU A 14 3.21 -0.85 6.51
CA GLU A 14 3.96 -1.66 5.55
C GLU A 14 3.26 -2.99 5.34
N ARG A 15 3.20 -3.43 4.08
CA ARG A 15 2.68 -4.74 3.77
C ARG A 15 3.41 -5.34 2.57
N ARG A 16 3.68 -6.64 2.65
CA ARG A 16 4.22 -7.41 1.54
C ARG A 16 3.10 -8.25 0.93
N PHE A 17 2.97 -8.16 -0.37
CA PHE A 17 2.05 -8.98 -1.15
C PHE A 17 2.86 -10.00 -1.94
N GLU A 18 2.43 -11.25 -1.95
CA GLU A 18 3.10 -12.29 -2.71
C GLU A 18 2.13 -12.90 -3.72
N PHE A 19 2.64 -13.23 -4.88
CA PHE A 19 1.83 -13.74 -5.98
C PHE A 19 2.49 -14.99 -6.56
N PRO A 20 1.68 -15.94 -7.09
CA PRO A 20 2.24 -17.14 -7.66
C PRO A 20 2.94 -16.95 -9.00
N THR A 21 2.65 -15.86 -9.73
CA THR A 21 3.24 -15.61 -11.03
C THR A 21 3.62 -14.15 -11.20
N TYR A 22 4.54 -13.90 -12.13
CA TYR A 22 4.92 -12.54 -12.48
C TYR A 22 3.74 -11.77 -13.08
N GLU A 23 2.93 -12.45 -13.88
CA GLU A 23 1.77 -11.82 -14.51
C GLU A 23 0.81 -11.25 -13.47
N LEU A 24 0.54 -12.02 -12.40
CA LEU A 24 -0.34 -11.56 -11.34
C LEU A 24 0.29 -10.39 -10.57
N THR A 25 1.60 -10.41 -10.40
CA THR A 25 2.32 -9.30 -9.78
C THR A 25 2.13 -8.03 -10.61
N ARG A 26 2.30 -8.13 -11.93
CA ARG A 26 2.13 -7.01 -12.85
C ARG A 26 0.69 -6.47 -12.81
N ASN A 27 -0.27 -7.37 -12.79
CA ASN A 27 -1.68 -6.96 -12.73
C ASN A 27 -1.96 -6.17 -11.44
N PHE A 28 -1.42 -6.62 -10.33
CA PHE A 28 -1.58 -5.89 -9.07
C PHE A 28 -0.94 -4.50 -9.15
N LEU A 29 0.26 -4.42 -9.71
CA LEU A 29 0.95 -3.13 -9.83
C LEU A 29 0.18 -2.16 -10.72
N ASP A 30 -0.40 -2.65 -11.81
CA ASP A 30 -1.22 -1.83 -12.69
C ASP A 30 -2.45 -1.29 -11.97
N ARG A 31 -3.12 -2.14 -11.22
CA ARG A 31 -4.29 -1.73 -10.44
C ARG A 31 -3.92 -0.74 -9.34
N LEU A 32 -2.79 -0.96 -8.70
CA LEU A 32 -2.31 -0.05 -7.67
C LEU A 32 -1.99 1.32 -8.27
N GLY A 33 -1.39 1.33 -9.46
CA GLY A 33 -1.12 2.57 -10.16
C GLY A 33 -2.40 3.36 -10.47
N GLU A 34 -3.44 2.67 -10.93
CA GLU A 34 -4.72 3.30 -11.21
C GLU A 34 -5.35 3.86 -9.94
N LEU A 35 -5.32 3.08 -8.85
CA LEU A 35 -5.87 3.53 -7.58
C LEU A 35 -5.11 4.74 -7.05
N SER A 36 -3.78 4.72 -7.17
CA SER A 36 -2.94 5.81 -6.72
C SER A 36 -3.27 7.11 -7.46
N GLU A 37 -3.47 7.02 -8.77
CA GLU A 37 -3.84 8.20 -9.56
C GLU A 37 -5.23 8.69 -9.18
N LYS A 38 -6.15 7.79 -8.94
CA LYS A 38 -7.52 8.13 -8.56
C LYS A 38 -7.56 8.86 -7.22
N ARG A 39 -6.76 8.39 -6.27
CA ARG A 39 -6.70 8.97 -4.94
C ARG A 39 -5.67 10.09 -4.82
N LYS A 40 -4.81 10.22 -5.81
CA LYS A 40 -3.68 11.16 -5.81
C LYS A 40 -2.77 10.92 -4.61
N ARG A 41 -2.56 9.64 -4.29
CA ARG A 41 -1.65 9.21 -3.24
C ARG A 41 -0.77 8.11 -3.79
N PHE A 42 0.53 8.24 -3.55
CA PHE A 42 1.50 7.34 -4.15
C PHE A 42 2.34 6.70 -3.04
N PRO A 43 2.01 5.47 -2.64
CA PRO A 43 2.82 4.78 -1.63
C PRO A 43 4.19 4.44 -2.19
N ASP A 44 5.15 4.23 -1.31
CA ASP A 44 6.46 3.74 -1.73
C ASP A 44 6.33 2.26 -2.06
N ILE A 45 6.85 1.87 -3.21
CA ILE A 45 6.70 0.50 -3.69
C ILE A 45 8.04 -0.07 -4.10
N SER A 46 8.31 -1.27 -3.64
CA SER A 46 9.45 -2.05 -4.05
C SER A 46 8.91 -3.41 -4.48
N PHE A 47 9.35 -3.94 -5.61
CA PHE A 47 8.78 -5.19 -6.09
C PHE A 47 9.81 -6.05 -6.81
N GLY A 48 9.51 -7.35 -6.84
CA GLY A 48 10.26 -8.31 -7.62
C GLY A 48 9.29 -9.04 -8.55
N LYS A 49 9.69 -10.20 -9.05
CA LYS A 49 8.86 -10.96 -9.98
C LYS A 49 7.55 -11.42 -9.36
N THR A 50 7.57 -11.80 -8.09
CA THR A 50 6.42 -12.41 -7.44
C THR A 50 6.06 -11.76 -6.12
N TYR A 51 6.53 -10.54 -5.86
CA TYR A 51 6.20 -9.85 -4.63
C TYR A 51 6.14 -8.34 -4.83
N VAL A 52 5.38 -7.69 -3.97
CA VAL A 52 5.31 -6.23 -3.91
C VAL A 52 5.35 -5.83 -2.44
N ASN A 53 6.30 -4.97 -2.08
CA ASN A 53 6.34 -4.37 -0.75
C ASN A 53 5.78 -2.96 -0.88
N SER A 54 4.76 -2.67 -0.10
CA SER A 54 4.12 -1.36 -0.14
C SER A 54 4.26 -0.67 1.20
N THR A 55 4.64 0.60 1.17
CA THR A 55 4.79 1.42 2.38
C THR A 55 3.91 2.65 2.22
N LEU A 56 2.98 2.81 3.15
CA LEU A 56 2.06 3.94 3.14
C LEU A 56 2.37 4.85 4.31
N GLN A 57 2.73 6.10 4.01
CA GLN A 57 3.03 7.10 5.02
C GLN A 57 1.84 8.03 5.23
N PRO A 58 1.69 8.64 6.41
CA PRO A 58 0.63 9.62 6.64
C PRO A 58 0.76 10.78 5.64
N GLU A 59 -0.37 11.36 5.25
CA GLU A 59 -0.34 12.52 4.36
C GLU A 59 0.33 13.72 5.02
N SER A 60 0.17 13.87 6.33
CA SER A 60 0.76 14.99 7.04
C SER A 60 2.23 14.73 7.32
N GLU A 61 3.06 15.73 7.09
CA GLU A 61 4.49 15.65 7.40
C GLU A 61 4.80 16.20 8.79
N GLU A 62 3.76 16.51 9.57
CA GLU A 62 3.95 17.01 10.91
C GLU A 62 4.59 15.95 11.80
N LYS A 63 5.35 16.44 12.78
CA LYS A 63 6.11 15.57 13.68
C LYS A 63 5.21 14.63 14.47
N ASP A 64 4.01 15.08 14.78
CA ASP A 64 3.03 14.29 15.54
C ASP A 64 1.96 13.69 14.65
N ALA A 65 2.24 13.54 13.37
CA ALA A 65 1.28 12.97 12.43
C ALA A 65 0.88 11.56 12.84
N THR A 66 -0.41 11.27 12.73
CA THR A 66 -0.94 9.94 13.00
C THR A 66 -1.61 9.43 11.72
N LEU A 67 -1.84 8.13 11.66
CA LEU A 67 -2.56 7.55 10.54
C LEU A 67 -4.04 7.90 10.67
N SER A 68 -4.59 8.53 9.63
CA SER A 68 -5.97 8.96 9.62
C SER A 68 -6.89 7.86 9.13
N GLU A 69 -8.20 8.10 9.21
CA GLU A 69 -9.17 7.18 8.63
C GLU A 69 -8.95 7.03 7.13
N ASP A 70 -8.59 8.13 6.46
CA ASP A 70 -8.32 8.08 5.03
C ASP A 70 -7.11 7.21 4.72
N ASP A 71 -6.08 7.26 5.58
CA ASP A 71 -4.92 6.38 5.41
C ASP A 71 -5.31 4.92 5.54
N MET A 72 -6.12 4.60 6.54
CA MET A 72 -6.57 3.23 6.76
C MET A 72 -7.49 2.77 5.63
N LYS A 73 -8.33 3.66 5.15
CA LYS A 73 -9.23 3.35 4.05
C LYS A 73 -8.45 3.07 2.77
N PHE A 74 -7.42 3.86 2.50
CA PHE A 74 -6.58 3.64 1.34
C PHE A 74 -5.86 2.29 1.43
N ALA A 75 -5.33 1.95 2.60
CA ALA A 75 -4.69 0.66 2.82
C ALA A 75 -5.68 -0.48 2.56
N SER A 76 -6.92 -0.33 3.02
CA SER A 76 -7.97 -1.32 2.79
C SER A 76 -8.31 -1.45 1.31
N GLU A 77 -8.31 -0.34 0.58
CA GLU A 77 -8.57 -0.37 -0.86
C GLU A 77 -7.44 -1.08 -1.60
N ILE A 78 -6.20 -0.90 -1.15
CA ILE A 78 -5.07 -1.62 -1.75
C ILE A 78 -5.24 -3.12 -1.51
N ASP A 79 -5.67 -3.51 -0.30
CA ASP A 79 -5.93 -4.92 0.00
C ASP A 79 -6.96 -5.50 -0.96
N GLY A 80 -8.00 -4.74 -1.27
CA GLY A 80 -9.06 -5.19 -2.16
C GLY A 80 -8.60 -5.48 -3.58
N LEU A 81 -7.45 -4.94 -3.99
CA LEU A 81 -6.91 -5.18 -5.33
C LEU A 81 -6.45 -6.62 -5.51
N THR A 82 -6.20 -7.35 -4.43
CA THR A 82 -5.76 -8.74 -4.49
C THR A 82 -6.92 -9.72 -4.45
N GLU A 83 -8.12 -9.24 -4.17
CA GLU A 83 -9.31 -10.08 -4.06
C GLU A 83 -10.13 -9.97 -5.33
N ASN A 84 -10.36 -11.07 -5.99
CA ASN A 84 -11.18 -11.10 -7.20
C ASN A 84 -12.20 -12.19 -7.12
#